data_e6f86e1ee715ab6ed7cd1680e0b3f150
#
_entry.id   e6f86e1ee715ab6ed7cd1680e0b3f150
#
_cell.length_a   1.000
_cell.length_b   1.000
_cell.length_c   1.000
_cell.angle_alpha   90.00
_cell.angle_beta   90.00
_cell.angle_gamma   90.00
#
_symmetry.space_group_name_H-M   'P 1'
#
loop_
_entity.id
_entity.type
_entity.pdbx_description
1 polymer ?
#
loop_
_entity_poly.entity_id
_entity_poly.type
_entity_poly.pdbx_seq_one_letter_code
_entity_poly.pdbx_strand_id
1 'polypeptide(L)'
;MAKGETWDAYVSGRVGVFASYAFGEGRPLPKIPGSTIQKGGGVDNDDPTLDTIYEYDAAGMQLPVQGKLNKMRIRSGYYPNILTLGVHKTFGPQLRLTAQASIWGTIEPNFAKGVLPPNTNRANGGRENGVEADFKEGYLRLEGGWGELNGGRFLNIFGRGLTEIDVLYGHGYGVGFPMVSRSYAEAVTGDLRYQGPTSGMTGFGVLAASHAAGVSYATPSLSGIKLTVGVFDPVTYNTAAWTRTGVLRPEAELSYDLQREGLSIHVFGSGGFQTLLTPSTDGSIWGVSGGGRVELGPVRIGVGGFMGKAPGVNYAFDDNPALSSSTSMRTVNTTNPDGTVTTSMERSYDLRNTRGFVGMVQVALGPVDVSAGAGQTVLLQVDADRANAAMVSTLKSQTGITAALVYHMNESLHLDLDFINGAYKWYNGESEKLNLINAGATVTF
;
A
#
# COMPACT_ATOMS: atom_id res chain seq x y z
N MET A 1 28.50 0.50 -17.67
CA MET A 1 27.82 1.57 -18.43
C MET A 1 28.36 1.54 -19.86
N ALA A 2 27.50 1.32 -20.85
CA ALA A 2 27.91 1.41 -22.26
C ALA A 2 27.78 2.88 -22.70
N LYS A 3 28.89 3.51 -23.06
CA LYS A 3 28.92 4.90 -23.52
C LYS A 3 28.93 4.90 -25.05
N GLY A 4 27.90 5.50 -25.66
CA GLY A 4 27.90 5.86 -27.07
C GLY A 4 28.24 7.34 -27.23
N GLU A 5 28.60 7.78 -28.40
CA GLU A 5 28.90 9.20 -28.68
C GLU A 5 27.73 10.15 -28.36
N THR A 6 26.50 9.63 -28.24
CA THR A 6 25.27 10.42 -28.07
C THR A 6 24.35 9.94 -26.96
N TRP A 7 24.48 8.71 -26.48
CA TRP A 7 23.63 8.12 -25.47
C TRP A 7 24.45 7.27 -24.49
N ASP A 8 24.12 7.40 -23.21
CA ASP A 8 24.61 6.52 -22.16
C ASP A 8 23.49 5.56 -21.75
N ALA A 9 23.78 4.27 -21.65
CA ALA A 9 22.86 3.26 -21.15
C ALA A 9 23.28 2.79 -19.76
N TYR A 10 22.32 2.51 -18.90
CA TYR A 10 22.56 1.96 -17.58
C TYR A 10 21.60 0.83 -17.26
N VAL A 11 22.08 -0.06 -16.42
CA VAL A 11 21.30 -1.14 -15.78
C VAL A 11 21.48 -0.99 -14.30
N SER A 12 20.40 -1.07 -13.56
CA SER A 12 20.43 -1.13 -12.10
C SER A 12 19.37 -2.08 -11.61
N GLY A 13 19.47 -2.52 -10.40
CA GLY A 13 18.50 -3.44 -9.90
C GLY A 13 18.73 -3.86 -8.46
N ARG A 14 17.88 -4.78 -8.06
CA ARG A 14 17.85 -5.34 -6.73
C ARG A 14 17.36 -6.78 -6.77
N VAL A 15 18.02 -7.65 -6.01
CA VAL A 15 17.56 -9.02 -5.74
C VAL A 15 17.56 -9.25 -4.23
N GLY A 16 16.44 -9.62 -3.67
CA GLY A 16 16.27 -9.97 -2.26
C GLY A 16 15.72 -11.37 -2.08
N VAL A 17 16.19 -12.07 -1.04
CA VAL A 17 15.69 -13.37 -0.61
C VAL A 17 15.59 -13.39 0.92
N PHE A 18 14.39 -13.69 1.42
CA PHE A 18 14.07 -13.65 2.85
C PHE A 18 13.38 -14.94 3.30
N ALA A 19 13.79 -15.47 4.43
CA ALA A 19 13.02 -16.41 5.21
C ALA A 19 12.07 -15.60 6.13
N SER A 20 10.78 -15.82 5.99
CA SER A 20 9.74 -15.10 6.73
C SER A 20 8.96 -16.08 7.58
N TYR A 21 8.83 -15.77 8.88
CA TYR A 21 8.02 -16.52 9.82
C TYR A 21 6.93 -15.63 10.40
N ALA A 22 5.68 -15.92 10.03
CA ALA A 22 4.50 -15.20 10.49
C ALA A 22 3.76 -16.02 11.52
N PHE A 23 3.41 -15.42 12.66
CA PHE A 23 2.68 -16.07 13.75
C PHE A 23 1.76 -15.09 14.47
N GLY A 24 0.70 -15.62 15.08
CA GLY A 24 -0.24 -14.79 15.82
C GLY A 24 -1.65 -15.36 15.88
N GLU A 25 -2.56 -14.49 16.26
CA GLU A 25 -3.98 -14.80 16.40
C GLU A 25 -4.75 -14.00 15.36
N GLY A 26 -5.36 -14.72 14.41
CA GLY A 26 -6.21 -14.13 13.40
C GLY A 26 -7.60 -13.78 13.94
N ARG A 27 -8.32 -12.98 13.17
CA ARG A 27 -9.70 -12.62 13.45
C ARG A 27 -10.60 -13.85 13.48
N PRO A 28 -11.59 -13.92 14.40
CA PRO A 28 -12.58 -14.99 14.40
C PRO A 28 -13.30 -15.07 13.04
N LEU A 29 -13.48 -16.28 12.54
CA LEU A 29 -14.29 -16.51 11.34
C LEU A 29 -15.77 -16.45 11.69
N PRO A 30 -16.60 -15.71 10.93
CA PRO A 30 -18.02 -15.72 11.14
C PRO A 30 -18.62 -17.11 10.86
N LYS A 31 -19.66 -17.48 11.60
CA LYS A 31 -20.44 -18.69 11.33
C LYS A 31 -21.12 -18.58 9.98
N ILE A 32 -21.01 -19.62 9.17
CA ILE A 32 -21.75 -19.75 7.92
C ILE A 32 -22.89 -20.73 8.15
N PRO A 33 -24.14 -20.30 8.19
CA PRO A 33 -25.26 -21.23 8.30
C PRO A 33 -25.26 -22.21 7.12
N GLY A 34 -25.27 -23.52 7.44
CA GLY A 34 -25.33 -24.59 6.43
C GLY A 34 -24.02 -24.96 5.76
N SER A 35 -22.90 -24.38 6.16
CA SER A 35 -21.59 -24.77 5.63
C SER A 35 -21.04 -26.00 6.32
N THR A 36 -20.74 -27.04 5.53
CA THR A 36 -20.04 -28.27 5.95
C THR A 36 -18.54 -28.21 5.64
N ILE A 37 -17.92 -27.03 5.70
CA ILE A 37 -16.49 -26.92 5.42
C ILE A 37 -15.73 -27.73 6.46
N GLN A 38 -15.21 -28.85 6.03
CA GLN A 38 -14.39 -29.71 6.85
C GLN A 38 -12.99 -29.17 7.02
N LYS A 39 -12.38 -29.49 8.16
CA LYS A 39 -10.98 -29.23 8.43
C LYS A 39 -10.10 -29.66 7.25
N GLY A 40 -9.35 -28.74 6.67
CA GLY A 40 -8.41 -29.02 5.59
C GLY A 40 -9.03 -29.21 4.21
N GLY A 41 -10.31 -28.93 4.01
CA GLY A 41 -10.99 -29.10 2.73
C GLY A 41 -10.88 -27.89 1.82
N GLY A 42 -9.97 -27.92 0.85
CA GLY A 42 -10.12 -27.24 -0.43
C GLY A 42 -9.99 -25.72 -0.46
N VAL A 43 -9.70 -25.08 0.63
CA VAL A 43 -9.42 -23.66 0.66
C VAL A 43 -7.92 -23.46 0.64
N ASP A 44 -7.47 -22.46 -0.06
CA ASP A 44 -6.08 -22.15 -0.33
C ASP A 44 -5.19 -22.38 0.90
N ASN A 45 -4.30 -23.36 0.82
CA ASN A 45 -3.34 -23.70 1.88
C ASN A 45 -2.36 -22.57 2.20
N ASP A 46 -2.37 -21.52 1.41
CA ASP A 46 -1.53 -20.33 1.58
C ASP A 46 -2.25 -19.22 2.39
N ASP A 47 -3.51 -19.42 2.76
CA ASP A 47 -4.22 -18.51 3.66
C ASP A 47 -3.90 -18.83 5.12
N PRO A 48 -3.14 -17.96 5.80
CA PRO A 48 -2.74 -18.18 7.18
C PRO A 48 -3.89 -18.13 8.19
N THR A 49 -5.04 -17.61 7.79
CA THR A 49 -6.22 -17.55 8.66
C THR A 49 -7.07 -18.81 8.54
N LEU A 50 -6.81 -19.64 7.54
CA LEU A 50 -7.55 -20.87 7.27
C LEU A 50 -6.94 -22.11 7.93
N ASP A 51 -5.84 -22.02 8.63
CA ASP A 51 -5.46 -23.02 9.64
C ASP A 51 -6.43 -23.02 10.82
N THR A 52 -7.62 -22.46 10.62
CA THR A 52 -8.67 -22.40 11.61
C THR A 52 -9.21 -23.80 11.85
N ILE A 53 -9.07 -24.28 13.07
CA ILE A 53 -9.75 -25.49 13.54
C ILE A 53 -11.19 -25.08 13.79
N TYR A 54 -12.12 -25.64 13.01
CA TYR A 54 -13.53 -25.48 13.32
C TYR A 54 -13.88 -26.34 14.52
N GLU A 55 -14.40 -25.74 15.57
CA GLU A 55 -15.00 -26.42 16.70
C GLU A 55 -16.52 -26.45 16.52
N TYR A 56 -17.13 -27.55 16.95
CA TYR A 56 -18.58 -27.73 16.91
C TYR A 56 -19.09 -27.91 18.33
N ASP A 57 -20.25 -27.33 18.62
CA ASP A 57 -20.93 -27.61 19.88
C ASP A 57 -21.58 -29.01 19.88
N ALA A 58 -22.16 -29.41 21.02
CA ALA A 58 -22.82 -30.69 21.17
C ALA A 58 -24.04 -30.90 20.24
N ALA A 59 -24.56 -29.82 19.65
CA ALA A 59 -25.64 -29.83 18.66
C ALA A 59 -25.12 -29.87 17.22
N GLY A 60 -23.79 -29.97 17.02
CA GLY A 60 -23.16 -29.93 15.69
C GLY A 60 -23.12 -28.55 15.07
N MET A 61 -23.35 -27.48 15.83
CA MET A 61 -23.24 -26.10 15.37
C MET A 61 -21.79 -25.64 15.43
N GLN A 62 -21.30 -25.11 14.35
CA GLN A 62 -19.94 -24.58 14.28
C GLN A 62 -19.76 -23.39 15.23
N LEU A 63 -18.78 -23.48 16.11
CA LEU A 63 -18.37 -22.39 16.99
C LEU A 63 -17.41 -21.45 16.25
N PRO A 64 -17.47 -20.13 16.50
CA PRO A 64 -16.47 -19.22 16.01
C PRO A 64 -15.12 -19.54 16.67
N VAL A 65 -14.13 -19.90 15.87
CA VAL A 65 -12.78 -20.20 16.35
C VAL A 65 -11.87 -19.08 15.88
N GLN A 66 -11.01 -18.62 16.78
CA GLN A 66 -9.99 -17.65 16.42
C GLN A 66 -8.94 -18.31 15.53
N GLY A 67 -8.69 -17.71 14.36
CA GLY A 67 -7.66 -18.20 13.45
C GLY A 67 -6.28 -18.11 14.09
N LYS A 68 -5.44 -19.11 13.86
CA LYS A 68 -4.04 -19.10 14.28
C LYS A 68 -3.15 -19.03 13.05
N LEU A 69 -2.22 -18.09 13.07
CA LEU A 69 -1.19 -17.95 12.05
C LEU A 69 0.10 -18.61 12.57
N ASN A 70 0.67 -19.50 11.77
CA ASN A 70 1.96 -20.13 12.03
C ASN A 70 2.52 -20.61 10.68
N LYS A 71 3.16 -19.71 9.92
CA LYS A 71 3.61 -19.99 8.56
C LYS A 71 5.04 -19.52 8.34
N MET A 72 5.81 -20.34 7.65
CA MET A 72 7.15 -20.01 7.19
C MET A 72 7.19 -20.00 5.65
N ARG A 73 7.83 -19.01 5.05
CA ARG A 73 7.94 -18.85 3.59
C ARG A 73 9.31 -18.28 3.22
N ILE A 74 9.74 -18.56 1.98
CA ILE A 74 10.86 -17.89 1.33
C ILE A 74 10.28 -16.88 0.34
N ARG A 75 10.76 -15.64 0.40
CA ARG A 75 10.16 -14.52 -0.33
C ARG A 75 11.20 -13.51 -0.82
N SER A 76 10.81 -12.67 -1.77
CA SER A 76 11.66 -11.61 -2.32
C SER A 76 11.70 -10.32 -1.50
N GLY A 77 10.85 -10.21 -0.49
CA GLY A 77 10.70 -9.00 0.30
C GLY A 77 9.62 -8.05 -0.25
N TYR A 78 9.37 -6.97 0.47
CA TYR A 78 8.38 -5.94 0.12
C TYR A 78 8.70 -5.28 -1.22
N TYR A 79 9.91 -4.81 -1.36
CA TYR A 79 10.43 -4.52 -2.67
C TYR A 79 10.70 -5.85 -3.36
N PRO A 80 9.96 -6.17 -4.41
CA PRO A 80 10.26 -7.35 -5.21
C PRO A 80 11.64 -7.21 -5.84
N ASN A 81 12.07 -8.24 -6.52
CA ASN A 81 13.27 -8.14 -7.33
C ASN A 81 13.02 -7.14 -8.46
N ILE A 82 13.93 -6.20 -8.63
CA ILE A 82 13.77 -5.07 -9.57
C ILE A 82 14.89 -5.12 -10.58
N LEU A 83 14.53 -5.00 -11.84
CA LEU A 83 15.47 -4.75 -12.94
C LEU A 83 15.04 -3.44 -13.61
N THR A 84 15.93 -2.46 -13.60
CA THR A 84 15.75 -1.16 -14.25
C THR A 84 16.71 -1.03 -15.42
N LEU A 85 16.16 -0.68 -16.57
CA LEU A 85 16.89 -0.34 -17.78
C LEU A 85 16.66 1.12 -18.12
N GLY A 86 17.71 1.85 -18.41
CA GLY A 86 17.58 3.24 -18.77
C GLY A 86 18.64 3.69 -19.77
N VAL A 87 18.28 4.73 -20.48
CA VAL A 87 19.20 5.48 -21.36
C VAL A 87 19.05 6.96 -21.07
N HIS A 88 20.15 7.67 -21.16
CA HIS A 88 20.09 9.14 -21.08
C HIS A 88 20.99 9.80 -22.10
N LYS A 89 20.63 11.01 -22.47
CA LYS A 89 21.39 11.89 -23.36
C LYS A 89 21.38 13.31 -22.85
N THR A 90 22.54 13.91 -22.81
CA THR A 90 22.68 15.32 -22.48
C THR A 90 22.81 16.13 -23.78
N PHE A 91 21.96 17.16 -23.91
CA PHE A 91 21.95 18.09 -25.03
C PHE A 91 22.52 19.43 -24.58
N GLY A 92 23.75 19.71 -24.95
CA GLY A 92 24.45 20.89 -24.43
C GLY A 92 24.65 20.83 -22.91
N PRO A 93 24.99 21.94 -22.27
CA PRO A 93 25.35 21.92 -20.83
C PRO A 93 24.17 21.88 -19.86
N GLN A 94 22.94 22.01 -20.34
CA GLN A 94 21.80 22.28 -19.45
C GLN A 94 20.56 21.41 -19.67
N LEU A 95 20.54 20.50 -20.64
CA LEU A 95 19.37 19.70 -20.92
C LEU A 95 19.72 18.22 -20.96
N ARG A 96 19.06 17.43 -20.11
CA ARG A 96 19.19 15.97 -20.06
C ARG A 96 17.85 15.31 -20.29
N LEU A 97 17.81 14.37 -21.23
CA LEU A 97 16.68 13.48 -21.46
C LEU A 97 17.02 12.09 -20.92
N THR A 98 16.15 11.52 -20.14
CA THR A 98 16.23 10.13 -19.66
C THR A 98 14.99 9.38 -20.09
N ALA A 99 15.16 8.15 -20.58
CA ALA A 99 14.11 7.17 -20.75
C ALA A 99 14.41 5.96 -19.85
N GLN A 100 13.46 5.55 -19.02
CA GLN A 100 13.62 4.46 -18.07
C GLN A 100 12.43 3.52 -18.10
N ALA A 101 12.72 2.23 -17.88
CA ALA A 101 11.73 1.19 -17.67
C ALA A 101 12.19 0.28 -16.55
N SER A 102 11.26 -0.10 -15.65
CA SER A 102 11.54 -0.99 -14.52
C SER A 102 10.56 -2.16 -14.51
N ILE A 103 11.11 -3.37 -14.40
CA ILE A 103 10.38 -4.62 -14.23
C ILE A 103 10.54 -5.08 -12.80
N TRP A 104 9.42 -5.34 -12.13
CA TRP A 104 9.37 -5.83 -10.75
C TRP A 104 8.87 -7.27 -10.75
N GLY A 105 9.61 -8.17 -10.11
CA GLY A 105 9.31 -9.60 -10.05
C GLY A 105 9.42 -10.17 -8.64
N THR A 106 8.60 -11.16 -8.33
CA THR A 106 8.63 -11.85 -7.04
C THR A 106 8.99 -13.31 -7.23
N ILE A 107 9.60 -13.93 -6.23
CA ILE A 107 9.91 -15.37 -6.23
C ILE A 107 8.81 -16.21 -5.58
N GLU A 108 7.89 -15.55 -4.88
CA GLU A 108 6.75 -16.19 -4.23
C GLU A 108 5.52 -16.28 -5.15
N PRO A 109 4.61 -17.24 -4.91
CA PRO A 109 3.35 -17.33 -5.62
C PRO A 109 2.46 -16.08 -5.43
N ASN A 110 1.63 -15.78 -6.41
CA ASN A 110 0.80 -14.58 -6.49
C ASN A 110 -0.08 -14.27 -5.29
N PHE A 111 -0.52 -15.28 -4.58
CA PHE A 111 -1.41 -15.15 -3.42
C PHE A 111 -0.76 -14.50 -2.21
N ALA A 112 0.55 -14.40 -2.19
CA ALA A 112 1.30 -13.82 -1.09
C ALA A 112 1.56 -12.30 -1.26
N LYS A 113 0.97 -11.66 -2.27
CA LYS A 113 1.33 -10.31 -2.66
C LYS A 113 0.38 -9.26 -2.08
N GLY A 114 0.90 -8.45 -1.19
CA GLY A 114 0.26 -7.19 -0.83
C GLY A 114 0.44 -6.06 -1.86
N VAL A 115 1.14 -6.27 -2.97
CA VAL A 115 1.60 -5.18 -3.86
C VAL A 115 0.99 -5.22 -5.26
N LEU A 116 0.57 -6.37 -5.76
CA LEU A 116 -0.01 -6.49 -7.09
C LEU A 116 -1.45 -6.96 -7.01
N PRO A 117 -2.36 -6.36 -7.79
CA PRO A 117 -3.73 -6.86 -7.84
C PRO A 117 -3.70 -8.32 -8.30
N PRO A 118 -4.51 -9.19 -7.69
CA PRO A 118 -4.64 -10.55 -8.17
C PRO A 118 -5.06 -10.50 -9.63
N ASN A 119 -4.39 -11.26 -10.47
CA ASN A 119 -4.84 -11.41 -11.85
C ASN A 119 -6.22 -12.06 -11.83
N THR A 120 -7.26 -11.26 -12.06
CA THR A 120 -8.67 -11.64 -11.95
C THR A 120 -9.11 -12.69 -12.97
N ASN A 121 -8.25 -13.08 -13.90
CA ASN A 121 -8.55 -14.07 -14.93
C ASN A 121 -8.29 -15.52 -14.52
N ARG A 122 -7.92 -15.79 -13.26
CA ARG A 122 -7.72 -17.16 -12.77
C ARG A 122 -8.98 -17.74 -12.15
N ALA A 123 -9.96 -18.00 -12.98
CA ALA A 123 -11.22 -18.64 -12.56
C ALA A 123 -11.05 -20.10 -12.07
N ASN A 124 -9.86 -20.70 -12.11
CA ASN A 124 -9.70 -22.12 -11.95
C ASN A 124 -8.70 -22.58 -10.88
N GLY A 125 -8.35 -21.76 -9.91
CA GLY A 125 -7.57 -22.22 -8.73
C GLY A 125 -6.22 -22.89 -9.04
N GLY A 126 -5.67 -22.65 -10.23
CA GLY A 126 -4.39 -23.23 -10.63
C GLY A 126 -3.24 -22.63 -9.83
N ARG A 127 -2.54 -23.44 -9.08
CA ARG A 127 -1.23 -23.09 -8.53
C ARG A 127 -0.29 -22.83 -9.69
N GLU A 128 -0.01 -21.56 -9.95
CA GLU A 128 1.10 -21.27 -10.82
C GLU A 128 2.35 -21.06 -9.96
N ASN A 129 3.25 -22.02 -10.04
CA ASN A 129 4.64 -21.88 -9.62
C ASN A 129 5.33 -20.96 -10.62
N GLY A 130 5.03 -19.67 -10.60
CA GLY A 130 5.55 -18.73 -11.56
C GLY A 130 6.00 -17.43 -10.92
N VAL A 131 7.15 -16.95 -11.36
CA VAL A 131 7.60 -15.59 -11.10
C VAL A 131 6.65 -14.64 -11.82
N GLU A 132 6.00 -13.73 -11.09
CA GLU A 132 5.31 -12.62 -11.74
C GLU A 132 6.28 -11.49 -11.98
N ALA A 133 6.23 -10.98 -13.20
CA ALA A 133 6.88 -9.75 -13.60
C ALA A 133 5.82 -8.69 -13.92
N ASP A 134 5.93 -7.51 -13.29
CA ASP A 134 5.09 -6.35 -13.56
C ASP A 134 5.94 -5.24 -14.14
N PHE A 135 5.50 -4.68 -15.26
CA PHE A 135 6.10 -3.48 -15.84
C PHE A 135 5.66 -2.27 -15.01
N LYS A 136 6.40 -2.00 -13.92
CA LYS A 136 5.97 -1.06 -12.89
C LYS A 136 6.15 0.39 -13.29
N GLU A 137 7.26 0.69 -13.94
CA GLU A 137 7.62 2.04 -14.40
C GLU A 137 7.99 2.03 -15.88
N GLY A 138 7.62 3.11 -16.54
CA GLY A 138 8.03 3.40 -17.91
C GLY A 138 7.79 4.87 -18.19
N TYR A 139 8.85 5.70 -18.20
CA TYR A 139 8.70 7.14 -18.32
C TYR A 139 9.85 7.80 -19.07
N LEU A 140 9.56 8.99 -19.53
CA LEU A 140 10.52 9.96 -20.04
C LEU A 140 10.68 11.09 -19.04
N ARG A 141 11.92 11.51 -18.80
CA ARG A 141 12.27 12.64 -17.92
C ARG A 141 13.12 13.62 -18.68
N LEU A 142 12.74 14.88 -18.62
CA LEU A 142 13.48 16.01 -19.19
C LEU A 142 13.90 16.93 -18.05
N GLU A 143 15.19 17.10 -17.86
CA GLU A 143 15.80 17.89 -16.77
C GLU A 143 16.59 19.06 -17.32
N GLY A 144 16.50 20.21 -16.67
CA GLY A 144 17.24 21.41 -17.05
C GLY A 144 17.33 22.44 -15.94
N GLY A 145 17.96 23.58 -16.20
CA GLY A 145 18.02 24.70 -15.25
C GLY A 145 16.64 25.25 -14.85
N TRP A 146 15.61 24.91 -15.60
CA TRP A 146 14.22 25.29 -15.35
C TRP A 146 13.45 24.27 -14.49
N GLY A 147 14.06 23.13 -14.17
CA GLY A 147 13.44 22.07 -13.38
C GLY A 147 13.38 20.73 -14.11
N GLU A 148 12.39 19.92 -13.77
CA GLU A 148 12.21 18.54 -14.25
C GLU A 148 10.77 18.32 -14.73
N LEU A 149 10.63 17.76 -15.94
CA LEU A 149 9.35 17.31 -16.50
C LEU A 149 9.38 15.78 -16.69
N ASN A 150 8.41 15.08 -16.11
CA ASN A 150 8.23 13.64 -16.28
C ASN A 150 6.94 13.33 -17.02
N GLY A 151 6.96 12.33 -17.89
CA GLY A 151 5.77 11.81 -18.55
C GLY A 151 5.85 10.31 -18.74
N GLY A 152 4.79 9.58 -18.39
CA GLY A 152 4.72 8.13 -18.45
C GLY A 152 4.11 7.52 -17.19
N ARG A 153 4.48 6.29 -16.87
CA ARG A 153 4.08 5.61 -15.63
C ARG A 153 5.23 5.67 -14.62
N PHE A 154 4.99 6.31 -13.50
CA PHE A 154 5.99 6.49 -12.43
C PHE A 154 5.30 6.67 -11.07
N LEU A 155 6.10 6.76 -10.00
CA LEU A 155 5.61 6.94 -8.63
C LEU A 155 4.83 8.26 -8.49
N ASN A 156 3.60 8.19 -7.95
CA ASN A 156 2.76 9.35 -7.71
C ASN A 156 3.41 10.35 -6.76
N ILE A 157 2.91 11.58 -6.77
CA ILE A 157 3.37 12.65 -5.87
C ILE A 157 2.78 12.49 -4.46
N PHE A 158 1.45 12.27 -4.36
CA PHE A 158 0.79 12.09 -3.07
C PHE A 158 1.21 10.78 -2.42
N GLY A 159 1.66 10.85 -1.17
CA GLY A 159 2.20 9.72 -0.39
C GLY A 159 3.71 9.49 -0.56
N ARG A 160 4.37 10.12 -1.55
CA ARG A 160 5.81 9.96 -1.79
C ARG A 160 6.64 10.42 -0.60
N GLY A 161 6.38 11.61 -0.07
CA GLY A 161 7.13 12.14 1.06
C GLY A 161 7.02 11.26 2.33
N LEU A 162 5.85 10.64 2.61
CA LEU A 162 5.73 9.68 3.71
C LEU A 162 6.59 8.44 3.50
N THR A 163 6.72 7.98 2.25
CA THR A 163 7.61 6.88 1.89
C THR A 163 9.08 7.26 2.06
N GLU A 164 9.45 8.48 1.68
CA GLU A 164 10.83 8.99 1.74
C GLU A 164 11.33 9.22 3.16
N ILE A 165 10.45 9.56 4.10
CA ILE A 165 10.82 9.69 5.52
C ILE A 165 10.85 8.36 6.26
N ASP A 166 10.27 7.28 5.71
CA ASP A 166 10.25 5.96 6.33
C ASP A 166 11.65 5.35 6.34
N VAL A 167 12.32 5.43 7.48
CA VAL A 167 13.68 4.89 7.67
C VAL A 167 13.74 3.35 7.64
N LEU A 168 12.59 2.69 7.70
CA LEU A 168 12.44 1.25 7.58
C LEU A 168 12.11 0.82 6.13
N TYR A 169 11.52 1.72 5.35
CA TYR A 169 11.15 1.47 3.98
C TYR A 169 12.36 1.26 3.06
N GLY A 170 13.42 2.04 3.25
CA GLY A 170 14.65 1.96 2.46
C GLY A 170 15.35 0.60 2.52
N HIS A 171 15.05 -0.17 3.52
CA HIS A 171 15.62 -1.49 3.70
C HIS A 171 14.90 -2.56 2.88
N GLY A 172 13.61 -2.35 2.56
CA GLY A 172 12.84 -3.18 1.63
C GLY A 172 12.59 -4.59 2.09
N TYR A 173 12.59 -4.80 3.37
CA TYR A 173 12.23 -6.07 3.96
C TYR A 173 10.78 -6.11 4.34
N GLY A 174 10.44 -7.13 4.93
CA GLY A 174 9.10 -7.42 5.28
C GLY A 174 8.39 -7.98 4.05
N VAL A 175 7.74 -9.03 4.25
CA VAL A 175 7.02 -9.72 3.22
C VAL A 175 5.55 -9.47 3.39
N GLY A 176 5.23 -8.65 4.35
CA GLY A 176 3.88 -8.44 4.76
C GLY A 176 3.25 -9.67 5.36
N PHE A 177 2.19 -9.46 6.07
CA PHE A 177 1.36 -10.56 6.47
C PHE A 177 0.78 -11.19 5.20
N PRO A 178 0.81 -12.53 5.08
CA PRO A 178 0.24 -13.21 3.94
C PRO A 178 -1.20 -12.76 3.73
N MET A 179 -1.57 -12.54 2.48
CA MET A 179 -2.94 -12.19 2.12
C MET A 179 -3.88 -13.28 2.60
N VAL A 180 -4.88 -12.89 3.34
CA VAL A 180 -6.03 -13.76 3.61
C VAL A 180 -6.81 -13.92 2.31
N SER A 181 -7.22 -15.15 1.98
CA SER A 181 -7.99 -15.40 0.77
C SER A 181 -9.23 -14.50 0.73
N ARG A 182 -9.26 -13.61 -0.23
CA ARG A 182 -10.41 -12.75 -0.50
C ARG A 182 -11.67 -13.56 -0.80
N SER A 183 -11.49 -14.67 -1.51
CA SER A 183 -12.62 -15.44 -2.06
C SER A 183 -13.54 -15.99 -0.99
N TYR A 184 -13.00 -16.39 0.14
CA TYR A 184 -13.82 -16.95 1.20
C TYR A 184 -14.58 -15.88 1.99
N ALA A 185 -13.88 -14.83 2.41
CA ALA A 185 -14.49 -13.74 3.17
C ALA A 185 -15.49 -12.93 2.33
N GLU A 186 -15.16 -12.64 1.07
CA GLU A 186 -16.03 -11.89 0.16
C GLU A 186 -17.27 -12.68 -0.26
N ALA A 187 -17.11 -13.97 -0.57
CA ALA A 187 -18.23 -14.79 -1.07
C ALA A 187 -19.29 -15.07 0.00
N VAL A 188 -18.89 -15.09 1.27
CA VAL A 188 -19.77 -15.55 2.35
C VAL A 188 -20.31 -14.43 3.21
N THR A 189 -19.52 -13.40 3.48
CA THR A 189 -19.88 -12.34 4.43
C THR A 189 -19.88 -10.96 3.83
N GLY A 190 -19.34 -10.78 2.63
CA GLY A 190 -19.02 -9.47 2.08
C GLY A 190 -17.95 -8.72 2.89
N ASP A 191 -17.32 -9.41 3.82
CA ASP A 191 -16.37 -8.86 4.77
C ASP A 191 -14.95 -9.06 4.22
N LEU A 192 -14.37 -7.99 3.74
CA LEU A 192 -12.99 -8.00 3.28
C LEU A 192 -12.06 -8.08 4.48
N ARG A 193 -11.35 -9.16 4.58
CA ARG A 193 -10.24 -9.25 5.51
C ARG A 193 -9.14 -8.32 5.04
N TYR A 194 -8.66 -7.54 5.98
CA TYR A 194 -7.60 -6.61 5.75
C TYR A 194 -6.29 -7.36 5.47
N GLN A 195 -5.58 -6.89 4.46
CA GLN A 195 -4.20 -7.30 4.22
C GLN A 195 -3.30 -6.38 5.02
N GLY A 196 -2.52 -6.97 5.90
CA GLY A 196 -1.57 -6.22 6.70
C GLY A 196 -0.55 -5.45 5.86
N PRO A 197 0.08 -4.44 6.46
CA PRO A 197 1.18 -3.73 5.84
C PRO A 197 2.30 -4.70 5.50
N THR A 198 3.03 -4.34 4.51
CA THR A 198 3.98 -5.24 3.86
C THR A 198 5.42 -4.96 4.24
N SER A 199 5.77 -3.76 4.63
CA SER A 199 7.13 -3.40 5.04
C SER A 199 7.16 -2.05 5.72
N GLY A 200 8.19 -1.83 6.50
CA GLY A 200 8.41 -0.57 7.19
C GLY A 200 7.18 -0.19 7.99
N MET A 201 6.74 1.04 7.82
CA MET A 201 5.54 1.57 8.47
C MET A 201 4.36 1.73 7.51
N THR A 202 4.43 1.19 6.29
CA THR A 202 3.32 1.23 5.32
C THR A 202 2.05 0.63 5.93
N GLY A 203 0.97 1.39 5.93
CA GLY A 203 -0.29 1.03 6.57
C GLY A 203 -0.34 1.28 8.08
N PHE A 204 0.78 1.50 8.74
CA PHE A 204 0.87 1.89 10.14
C PHE A 204 1.20 3.39 10.27
N GLY A 205 0.37 4.23 9.66
CA GLY A 205 0.56 5.68 9.64
C GLY A 205 1.32 6.19 8.42
N VAL A 206 2.00 5.35 7.68
CA VAL A 206 2.56 5.66 6.36
C VAL A 206 1.57 5.25 5.29
N LEU A 207 1.19 6.19 4.45
CA LEU A 207 0.45 5.98 3.22
C LEU A 207 1.45 6.03 2.08
N ALA A 208 1.84 4.88 1.56
CA ALA A 208 2.85 4.81 0.51
C ALA A 208 2.29 5.28 -0.83
N ALA A 209 3.12 5.96 -1.63
CA ALA A 209 2.73 6.31 -2.99
C ALA A 209 2.56 5.06 -3.86
N SER A 210 1.70 5.16 -4.85
CA SER A 210 1.49 4.13 -5.88
C SER A 210 2.06 4.60 -7.23
N HIS A 211 1.99 3.74 -8.25
CA HIS A 211 2.44 4.09 -9.60
C HIS A 211 1.24 4.31 -10.51
N ALA A 212 1.22 5.42 -11.22
CA ALA A 212 0.19 5.72 -12.22
C ALA A 212 0.79 6.38 -13.47
N ALA A 213 0.07 6.30 -14.57
CA ALA A 213 0.39 7.08 -15.75
C ALA A 213 0.06 8.55 -15.49
N GLY A 214 0.95 9.46 -15.91
CA GLY A 214 0.76 10.88 -15.66
C GLY A 214 1.86 11.75 -16.25
N VAL A 215 1.72 13.04 -15.97
CA VAL A 215 2.72 14.06 -16.27
C VAL A 215 2.95 14.88 -15.00
N SER A 216 4.21 15.14 -14.67
CA SER A 216 4.57 15.98 -13.53
C SER A 216 5.67 16.95 -13.87
N TYR A 217 5.65 18.10 -13.20
CA TYR A 217 6.69 19.11 -13.24
C TYR A 217 7.18 19.39 -11.82
N ALA A 218 8.51 19.46 -11.67
CA ALA A 218 9.15 19.89 -10.44
C ALA A 218 10.02 21.12 -10.70
N THR A 219 9.88 22.16 -9.87
CA THR A 219 10.73 23.36 -9.96
C THR A 219 12.19 23.03 -9.64
N PRO A 220 13.13 23.85 -10.07
CA PRO A 220 14.45 23.84 -9.46
C PRO A 220 14.33 24.05 -7.94
N SER A 221 15.28 23.52 -7.18
CA SER A 221 15.37 23.82 -5.75
C SER A 221 15.84 25.25 -5.54
N LEU A 222 15.01 26.08 -4.89
CA LEU A 222 15.31 27.45 -4.54
C LEU A 222 15.60 27.54 -3.04
N SER A 223 16.87 27.61 -2.67
CA SER A 223 17.30 27.61 -1.26
C SER A 223 16.74 26.43 -0.45
N GLY A 224 16.66 25.26 -1.06
CA GLY A 224 16.11 24.04 -0.46
C GLY A 224 14.61 23.82 -0.70
N ILE A 225 13.85 24.82 -1.14
CA ILE A 225 12.41 24.70 -1.42
C ILE A 225 12.20 24.18 -2.83
N LYS A 226 11.37 23.14 -2.98
CA LYS A 226 10.98 22.54 -4.26
C LYS A 226 9.46 22.31 -4.30
N LEU A 227 8.82 22.73 -5.38
CA LEU A 227 7.42 22.44 -5.67
C LEU A 227 7.35 21.39 -6.78
N THR A 228 6.60 20.32 -6.54
CA THR A 228 6.27 19.32 -7.56
C THR A 228 4.75 19.32 -7.75
N VAL A 229 4.29 19.38 -8.99
CA VAL A 229 2.88 19.31 -9.36
C VAL A 229 2.71 18.28 -10.48
N GLY A 230 1.57 17.63 -10.53
CA GLY A 230 1.31 16.66 -11.59
C GLY A 230 -0.18 16.34 -11.77
N VAL A 231 -0.46 15.70 -12.88
CA VAL A 231 -1.78 15.14 -13.20
C VAL A 231 -1.60 13.68 -13.61
N PHE A 232 -2.45 12.83 -13.06
CA PHE A 232 -2.35 11.39 -13.22
C PHE A 232 -3.67 10.80 -13.70
N ASP A 233 -3.62 9.62 -14.29
CA ASP A 233 -4.81 8.85 -14.60
C ASP A 233 -5.62 8.60 -13.31
N PRO A 234 -6.95 8.72 -13.38
CA PRO A 234 -7.80 8.51 -12.24
C PRO A 234 -7.77 7.04 -11.80
N VAL A 235 -7.80 6.81 -10.49
CA VAL A 235 -7.99 5.47 -9.91
C VAL A 235 -9.39 4.98 -10.26
N THR A 236 -9.48 3.71 -10.62
CA THR A 236 -10.77 3.04 -10.82
C THR A 236 -11.07 2.21 -9.59
N TYR A 237 -12.07 2.58 -8.82
CA TYR A 237 -12.61 1.67 -7.81
C TYR A 237 -13.33 0.54 -8.54
N ASN A 238 -12.80 -0.67 -8.39
CA ASN A 238 -13.30 -1.85 -9.12
C ASN A 238 -14.61 -2.38 -8.52
N THR A 239 -15.62 -1.51 -8.45
CA THR A 239 -16.99 -1.91 -8.17
C THR A 239 -17.87 -1.48 -9.32
N ALA A 240 -18.92 -2.24 -9.60
CA ALA A 240 -19.95 -1.86 -10.59
C ALA A 240 -20.61 -0.50 -10.31
N ALA A 241 -20.27 0.12 -9.19
CA ALA A 241 -20.83 1.34 -8.68
C ALA A 241 -20.06 2.62 -9.04
N TRP A 242 -18.74 2.50 -9.25
CA TRP A 242 -17.88 3.64 -9.48
C TRP A 242 -17.29 3.58 -10.89
N THR A 243 -17.58 4.56 -11.70
CA THR A 243 -16.98 4.70 -13.03
C THR A 243 -15.79 5.64 -12.99
N ARG A 244 -14.84 5.43 -13.90
CA ARG A 244 -13.76 6.40 -14.15
C ARG A 244 -14.38 7.75 -14.51
N THR A 245 -13.85 8.79 -13.89
CA THR A 245 -14.12 10.15 -14.38
C THR A 245 -13.29 10.41 -15.63
N GLY A 246 -13.76 11.27 -16.50
CA GLY A 246 -12.98 11.78 -17.62
C GLY A 246 -11.96 12.85 -17.19
N VAL A 247 -11.78 13.09 -15.89
CA VAL A 247 -10.94 14.16 -15.33
C VAL A 247 -9.71 13.53 -14.70
N LEU A 248 -8.53 14.03 -15.08
CA LEU A 248 -7.27 13.62 -14.49
C LEU A 248 -7.20 13.99 -13.00
N ARG A 249 -6.43 13.24 -12.24
CA ARG A 249 -6.20 13.42 -10.81
C ARG A 249 -5.03 14.38 -10.59
N PRO A 250 -5.25 15.63 -10.12
CA PRO A 250 -4.18 16.53 -9.73
C PRO A 250 -3.55 16.11 -8.40
N GLU A 251 -2.23 16.22 -8.32
CA GLU A 251 -1.43 16.01 -7.12
C GLU A 251 -0.34 17.07 -7.01
N ALA A 252 0.03 17.43 -5.78
CA ALA A 252 1.10 18.39 -5.52
C ALA A 252 1.86 18.06 -4.25
N GLU A 253 3.14 18.48 -4.21
CA GLU A 253 4.00 18.40 -3.04
C GLU A 253 4.90 19.62 -2.97
N LEU A 254 4.99 20.22 -1.79
CA LEU A 254 5.99 21.22 -1.43
C LEU A 254 6.97 20.56 -0.46
N SER A 255 8.26 20.60 -0.78
CA SER A 255 9.32 20.09 0.08
C SER A 255 10.37 21.15 0.38
N TYR A 256 11.04 20.95 1.51
CA TYR A 256 12.18 21.76 1.93
C TYR A 256 13.31 20.86 2.41
N ASP A 257 14.48 21.03 1.82
CA ASP A 257 15.70 20.31 2.13
C ASP A 257 16.78 21.27 2.64
N LEU A 258 17.31 20.97 3.82
CA LEU A 258 18.48 21.63 4.39
C LEU A 258 19.60 20.63 4.59
N GLN A 259 20.75 20.92 4.00
CA GLN A 259 21.97 20.14 4.17
C GLN A 259 23.03 21.02 4.81
N ARG A 260 23.56 20.61 5.97
CA ARG A 260 24.70 21.22 6.66
C ARG A 260 25.62 20.11 7.20
N GLU A 261 26.82 20.47 7.58
CA GLU A 261 27.75 19.52 8.19
C GLU A 261 27.12 18.86 9.43
N GLY A 262 27.00 17.54 9.40
CA GLY A 262 26.41 16.73 10.48
C GLY A 262 24.88 16.88 10.66
N LEU A 263 24.19 17.68 9.83
CA LEU A 263 22.74 17.88 9.92
C LEU A 263 22.09 17.85 8.54
N SER A 264 21.10 16.98 8.35
CA SER A 264 20.18 17.00 7.22
C SER A 264 18.75 17.12 7.71
N ILE A 265 17.95 17.98 7.10
CA ILE A 265 16.52 18.14 7.40
C ILE A 265 15.77 18.06 6.07
N HIS A 266 14.77 17.18 6.03
CA HIS A 266 13.79 17.10 4.95
C HIS A 266 12.40 17.30 5.55
N VAL A 267 11.59 18.20 4.99
CA VAL A 267 10.20 18.44 5.38
C VAL A 267 9.35 18.51 4.13
N PHE A 268 8.14 17.94 4.18
CA PHE A 268 7.23 17.97 3.05
C PHE A 268 5.77 18.15 3.48
N GLY A 269 4.97 18.62 2.53
CA GLY A 269 3.51 18.57 2.58
C GLY A 269 2.99 18.25 1.20
N SER A 270 2.13 17.25 1.06
CA SER A 270 1.58 16.83 -0.23
C SER A 270 0.08 16.59 -0.18
N GLY A 271 -0.56 16.57 -1.34
CA GLY A 271 -1.98 16.26 -1.45
C GLY A 271 -2.39 15.88 -2.86
N GLY A 272 -3.57 15.26 -2.94
CA GLY A 272 -4.17 14.88 -4.21
C GLY A 272 -5.71 14.89 -4.12
N PHE A 273 -6.34 15.00 -5.27
CA PHE A 273 -7.78 15.09 -5.39
C PHE A 273 -8.27 14.39 -6.66
N GLN A 274 -9.41 13.69 -6.56
CA GLN A 274 -10.07 13.07 -7.69
C GLN A 274 -11.58 13.10 -7.53
N THR A 275 -12.31 13.40 -8.59
CA THR A 275 -13.75 13.19 -8.65
C THR A 275 -14.06 11.73 -8.95
N LEU A 276 -15.15 11.23 -8.40
CA LEU A 276 -15.71 9.90 -8.69
C LEU A 276 -17.13 10.09 -9.22
N LEU A 277 -17.48 9.32 -10.24
CA LEU A 277 -18.84 9.29 -10.76
C LEU A 277 -19.49 7.96 -10.41
N THR A 278 -20.70 8.02 -9.87
CA THR A 278 -21.60 6.87 -9.80
C THR A 278 -22.86 7.20 -10.60
N PRO A 279 -23.66 6.20 -11.00
CA PRO A 279 -24.93 6.47 -11.64
C PRO A 279 -25.91 7.29 -10.79
N SER A 280 -25.72 7.33 -9.48
CA SER A 280 -26.65 7.95 -8.51
C SER A 280 -26.05 9.11 -7.71
N THR A 281 -24.73 9.24 -7.65
CA THR A 281 -24.09 10.30 -6.84
C THR A 281 -22.71 10.67 -7.36
N ASP A 282 -22.43 11.96 -7.40
CA ASP A 282 -21.10 12.49 -7.59
C ASP A 282 -20.36 12.48 -6.24
N GLY A 283 -19.14 11.99 -6.26
CA GLY A 283 -18.28 11.94 -5.10
C GLY A 283 -16.89 12.50 -5.40
N SER A 284 -16.15 12.79 -4.34
CA SER A 284 -14.75 13.14 -4.47
C SER A 284 -13.92 12.40 -3.42
N ILE A 285 -12.74 11.97 -3.83
CA ILE A 285 -11.69 11.50 -2.92
C ILE A 285 -10.61 12.57 -2.83
N TRP A 286 -10.03 12.70 -1.68
CA TRP A 286 -8.90 13.59 -1.47
C TRP A 286 -8.05 13.11 -0.30
N GLY A 287 -6.78 13.47 -0.34
CA GLY A 287 -5.86 13.23 0.75
C GLY A 287 -4.84 14.33 0.87
N VAL A 288 -4.38 14.54 2.10
CA VAL A 288 -3.23 15.37 2.41
C VAL A 288 -2.29 14.60 3.32
N SER A 289 -0.99 14.81 3.15
CA SER A 289 0.04 14.22 4.01
C SER A 289 1.12 15.25 4.28
N GLY A 290 1.83 15.06 5.38
CA GLY A 290 2.95 15.89 5.74
C GLY A 290 3.84 15.23 6.77
N GLY A 291 5.08 15.66 6.83
CA GLY A 291 6.06 15.10 7.74
C GLY A 291 7.46 15.65 7.51
N GLY A 292 8.41 15.03 8.18
CA GLY A 292 9.80 15.37 8.00
C GLY A 292 10.74 14.31 8.56
N ARG A 293 11.99 14.39 8.11
CA ARG A 293 13.12 13.59 8.59
C ARG A 293 14.25 14.52 8.98
N VAL A 294 14.82 14.26 10.15
CA VAL A 294 16.04 14.91 10.64
C VAL A 294 17.12 13.85 10.77
N GLU A 295 18.29 14.14 10.22
CA GLU A 295 19.49 13.33 10.36
C GLU A 295 20.53 14.15 11.11
N LEU A 296 20.98 13.65 12.27
CA LEU A 296 21.98 14.28 13.13
C LEU A 296 23.08 13.27 13.43
N GLY A 297 24.21 13.41 12.76
CA GLY A 297 25.28 12.42 12.82
C GLY A 297 24.77 11.02 12.44
N PRO A 298 24.90 10.01 13.33
CA PRO A 298 24.44 8.65 13.03
C PRO A 298 22.93 8.44 13.24
N VAL A 299 22.20 9.42 13.76
CA VAL A 299 20.79 9.29 14.13
C VAL A 299 19.88 9.91 13.07
N ARG A 300 18.87 9.16 12.62
CA ARG A 300 17.79 9.61 11.74
C ARG A 300 16.46 9.48 12.47
N ILE A 301 15.64 10.51 12.44
CA ILE A 301 14.31 10.51 13.04
C ILE A 301 13.33 10.96 11.96
N GLY A 302 12.30 10.13 11.72
CA GLY A 302 11.21 10.43 10.81
C GLY A 302 9.89 10.53 11.57
N VAL A 303 9.09 11.56 11.25
CA VAL A 303 7.73 11.72 11.78
C VAL A 303 6.81 12.21 10.68
N GLY A 304 5.58 11.71 10.65
CA GLY A 304 4.63 12.14 9.63
C GLY A 304 3.23 11.62 9.85
N GLY A 305 2.35 11.99 8.93
CA GLY A 305 0.97 11.52 8.96
C GLY A 305 0.19 11.96 7.74
N PHE A 306 -1.04 11.46 7.66
CA PHE A 306 -1.96 11.78 6.57
C PHE A 306 -3.41 11.80 7.06
N MET A 307 -4.27 12.45 6.27
CA MET A 307 -5.71 12.37 6.41
C MET A 307 -6.41 12.64 5.09
N GLY A 308 -7.67 12.21 4.99
CA GLY A 308 -8.48 12.50 3.82
C GLY A 308 -9.77 11.71 3.78
N LYS A 309 -10.52 11.91 2.69
CA LYS A 309 -11.71 11.15 2.34
C LYS A 309 -11.33 10.12 1.29
N ALA A 310 -11.36 8.84 1.66
CA ALA A 310 -10.87 7.72 0.86
C ALA A 310 -9.45 7.91 0.28
N PRO A 311 -8.48 8.44 1.07
CA PRO A 311 -7.13 8.68 0.57
C PRO A 311 -6.35 7.37 0.34
N GLY A 312 -6.88 6.27 0.85
CA GLY A 312 -6.24 4.96 0.95
C GLY A 312 -5.96 4.56 2.40
N VAL A 313 -5.45 3.36 2.58
CA VAL A 313 -5.07 2.79 3.89
C VAL A 313 -3.59 2.42 3.92
N ASN A 314 -3.12 1.69 2.92
CA ASN A 314 -1.70 1.32 2.74
C ASN A 314 -1.05 2.15 1.64
N TYR A 315 -1.77 2.35 0.55
CA TYR A 315 -1.31 3.08 -0.62
C TYR A 315 -2.20 4.26 -0.91
N ALA A 316 -1.58 5.33 -1.38
CA ALA A 316 -2.28 6.55 -1.78
C ALA A 316 -3.27 6.24 -2.92
N PHE A 317 -4.53 6.59 -2.70
CA PHE A 317 -5.63 6.30 -3.60
C PHE A 317 -5.72 4.81 -3.98
N ASP A 318 -5.56 3.96 -2.96
CA ASP A 318 -5.72 2.51 -3.10
C ASP A 318 -7.10 2.20 -3.70
N ASP A 319 -7.13 1.32 -4.68
CA ASP A 319 -8.33 0.87 -5.37
C ASP A 319 -9.16 -0.15 -4.58
N ASN A 320 -8.85 -0.38 -3.31
CA ASN A 320 -9.63 -1.28 -2.46
C ASN A 320 -10.92 -0.59 -1.98
N PRO A 321 -12.05 -0.76 -2.68
CA PRO A 321 -13.28 -0.06 -2.37
C PRO A 321 -13.87 -0.44 -1.02
N ALA A 322 -13.58 -1.63 -0.53
CA ALA A 322 -14.12 -2.09 0.76
C ALA A 322 -13.47 -1.40 1.96
N LEU A 323 -12.23 -0.93 1.82
CA LEU A 323 -11.61 -0.10 2.84
C LEU A 323 -11.99 1.37 2.70
N SER A 324 -12.21 1.82 1.48
CA SER A 324 -12.45 3.23 1.17
C SER A 324 -13.91 3.64 1.15
N SER A 325 -14.85 2.70 0.96
CA SER A 325 -16.28 3.01 0.87
C SER A 325 -17.18 1.99 1.58
N SER A 326 -18.39 2.40 1.87
CA SER A 326 -19.47 1.55 2.38
C SER A 326 -20.70 1.72 1.51
N THR A 327 -21.54 0.70 1.48
CA THR A 327 -22.79 0.72 0.73
C THR A 327 -24.00 0.63 1.64
N SER A 328 -25.00 1.46 1.39
CA SER A 328 -26.33 1.38 2.01
C SER A 328 -27.42 1.36 0.95
N MET A 329 -28.58 0.79 1.29
CA MET A 329 -29.79 0.93 0.48
C MET A 329 -30.53 2.17 0.98
N ARG A 330 -30.78 3.12 0.08
CA ARG A 330 -31.52 4.34 0.36
C ARG A 330 -32.86 4.29 -0.37
N THR A 331 -33.93 4.59 0.32
CA THR A 331 -35.24 4.79 -0.30
C THR A 331 -35.26 6.18 -0.95
N VAL A 332 -35.50 6.23 -2.24
CA VAL A 332 -35.61 7.46 -2.99
C VAL A 332 -37.05 7.58 -3.47
N ASN A 333 -37.73 8.67 -3.09
CA ASN A 333 -39.05 9.02 -3.55
C ASN A 333 -38.92 10.04 -4.67
N THR A 334 -39.26 9.65 -5.88
CA THR A 334 -39.28 10.54 -7.05
C THR A 334 -40.73 10.95 -7.34
N THR A 335 -41.00 12.25 -7.30
CA THR A 335 -42.30 12.79 -7.72
C THR A 335 -42.31 12.95 -9.23
N ASN A 336 -43.14 12.20 -9.90
CA ASN A 336 -43.33 12.27 -11.35
C ASN A 336 -44.07 13.56 -11.76
N PRO A 337 -43.99 13.98 -13.02
CA PRO A 337 -44.69 15.17 -13.50
C PRO A 337 -46.20 15.11 -13.35
N ASP A 338 -46.80 13.92 -13.24
CA ASP A 338 -48.23 13.68 -13.01
C ASP A 338 -48.62 13.73 -11.51
N GLY A 339 -47.68 14.07 -10.63
CA GLY A 339 -47.87 14.12 -9.17
C GLY A 339 -47.79 12.77 -8.46
N THR A 340 -47.60 11.67 -9.17
CA THR A 340 -47.41 10.36 -8.54
C THR A 340 -46.03 10.26 -7.92
N VAL A 341 -45.91 9.56 -6.79
CA VAL A 341 -44.62 9.30 -6.13
C VAL A 341 -44.21 7.86 -6.41
N THR A 342 -43.11 7.72 -7.11
CA THR A 342 -42.46 6.42 -7.30
C THR A 342 -41.39 6.24 -6.23
N THR A 343 -41.52 5.19 -5.43
CA THR A 343 -40.51 4.81 -4.43
C THR A 343 -39.60 3.76 -5.02
N SER A 344 -38.30 4.06 -5.11
CA SER A 344 -37.23 3.14 -5.52
C SER A 344 -36.22 2.95 -4.42
N MET A 345 -35.60 1.78 -4.39
CA MET A 345 -34.43 1.51 -3.53
C MET A 345 -33.17 1.73 -4.36
N GLU A 346 -32.42 2.75 -4.01
CA GLU A 346 -31.15 3.05 -4.65
C GLU A 346 -29.99 2.69 -3.73
N ARG A 347 -28.90 2.20 -4.33
CA ARG A 347 -27.68 1.92 -3.62
C ARG A 347 -26.89 3.21 -3.47
N SER A 348 -26.68 3.64 -2.23
CA SER A 348 -25.82 4.78 -1.89
C SER A 348 -24.43 4.28 -1.44
N TYR A 349 -23.41 5.06 -1.79
CA TYR A 349 -22.01 4.77 -1.47
C TYR A 349 -21.44 5.91 -0.65
N ASP A 350 -21.01 5.59 0.57
CA ASP A 350 -20.38 6.55 1.48
C ASP A 350 -18.87 6.30 1.52
N LEU A 351 -18.08 7.33 1.27
CA LEU A 351 -16.62 7.28 1.33
C LEU A 351 -16.12 7.49 2.75
N ARG A 352 -15.27 6.60 3.24
CA ARG A 352 -14.71 6.67 4.60
C ARG A 352 -13.58 7.69 4.68
N ASN A 353 -13.54 8.41 5.80
CA ASN A 353 -12.36 9.20 6.15
C ASN A 353 -11.30 8.30 6.81
N THR A 354 -10.04 8.50 6.41
CA THR A 354 -8.89 7.78 6.95
C THR A 354 -7.85 8.78 7.42
N ARG A 355 -7.15 8.46 8.49
CA ARG A 355 -6.03 9.24 9.01
C ARG A 355 -4.97 8.31 9.58
N GLY A 356 -3.71 8.73 9.51
CA GLY A 356 -2.59 7.99 10.07
C GLY A 356 -1.52 8.91 10.62
N PHE A 357 -0.73 8.38 11.53
CA PHE A 357 0.46 9.03 12.08
C PHE A 357 1.54 8.00 12.38
N VAL A 358 2.80 8.41 12.28
CA VAL A 358 3.96 7.55 12.43
C VAL A 358 5.15 8.31 13.04
N GLY A 359 5.93 7.60 13.83
CA GLY A 359 7.24 8.05 14.31
C GLY A 359 8.27 6.92 14.19
N MET A 360 9.48 7.25 13.75
CA MET A 360 10.53 6.29 13.45
C MET A 360 11.89 6.83 13.85
N VAL A 361 12.80 5.93 14.19
CA VAL A 361 14.19 6.26 14.46
C VAL A 361 15.11 5.20 13.84
N GLN A 362 16.27 5.62 13.36
CA GLN A 362 17.37 4.76 12.93
C GLN A 362 18.66 5.29 13.51
N VAL A 363 19.53 4.37 13.90
CA VAL A 363 20.90 4.68 14.38
C VAL A 363 21.89 3.85 13.60
N ALA A 364 22.83 4.51 12.93
CA ALA A 364 23.94 3.87 12.22
C ALA A 364 25.09 3.62 13.20
N LEU A 365 25.44 2.36 13.38
CA LEU A 365 26.52 1.88 14.27
C LEU A 365 27.62 1.22 13.44
N GLY A 366 28.42 2.03 12.75
CA GLY A 366 29.41 1.54 11.79
C GLY A 366 28.71 0.84 10.61
N PRO A 367 28.97 -0.47 10.38
CA PRO A 367 28.33 -1.19 9.28
C PRO A 367 26.90 -1.68 9.60
N VAL A 368 26.37 -1.36 10.78
CA VAL A 368 25.05 -1.84 11.23
C VAL A 368 24.10 -0.67 11.41
N ASP A 369 22.94 -0.74 10.77
CA ASP A 369 21.80 0.14 11.03
C ASP A 369 20.80 -0.56 11.95
N VAL A 370 20.38 0.11 13.02
CA VAL A 370 19.31 -0.33 13.91
C VAL A 370 18.16 0.66 13.78
N SER A 371 16.99 0.14 13.42
CA SER A 371 15.79 0.98 13.16
C SER A 371 14.61 0.49 13.97
N ALA A 372 13.76 1.41 14.38
CA ALA A 372 12.47 1.11 14.98
C ALA A 372 11.43 2.16 14.61
N GLY A 373 10.16 1.74 14.59
CA GLY A 373 9.05 2.63 14.31
C GLY A 373 7.77 2.17 14.97
N ALA A 374 6.88 3.12 15.23
CA ALA A 374 5.52 2.86 15.69
C ALA A 374 4.55 3.83 15.01
N GLY A 375 3.36 3.32 14.67
CA GLY A 375 2.36 4.16 14.02
C GLY A 375 0.99 3.50 13.97
N GLN A 376 0.03 4.28 13.52
CA GLN A 376 -1.36 3.85 13.47
C GLN A 376 -2.08 4.48 12.28
N THR A 377 -2.92 3.69 11.62
CA THR A 377 -3.94 4.16 10.68
C THR A 377 -5.32 3.89 11.26
N VAL A 378 -6.23 4.86 11.17
CA VAL A 378 -7.60 4.80 11.68
C VAL A 378 -8.57 5.10 10.54
N LEU A 379 -9.58 4.23 10.37
CA LEU A 379 -10.70 4.42 9.46
C LEU A 379 -11.93 4.85 10.27
N LEU A 380 -12.62 5.89 9.81
CA LEU A 380 -13.82 6.38 10.48
C LEU A 380 -15.07 5.77 9.81
N GLN A 381 -15.95 5.21 10.63
CA GLN A 381 -17.22 4.69 10.14
C GLN A 381 -18.09 5.80 9.54
N VAL A 382 -18.76 5.47 8.46
CA VAL A 382 -19.85 6.25 7.86
C VAL A 382 -21.21 5.74 8.32
N ASP A 383 -22.29 6.45 7.97
CA ASP A 383 -23.65 6.05 8.37
C ASP A 383 -24.06 4.70 7.80
N ALA A 384 -23.62 4.40 6.58
CA ALA A 384 -23.84 3.09 5.97
C ALA A 384 -23.21 1.94 6.77
N ASP A 385 -22.02 2.13 7.34
CA ASP A 385 -21.39 1.14 8.21
C ASP A 385 -22.21 0.92 9.49
N ARG A 386 -22.70 2.00 10.09
CA ARG A 386 -23.51 1.95 11.31
C ARG A 386 -24.87 1.28 11.08
N ALA A 387 -25.47 1.52 9.94
CA ALA A 387 -26.73 0.88 9.56
C ALA A 387 -26.60 -0.62 9.35
N ASN A 388 -25.42 -1.09 8.94
CA ASN A 388 -25.11 -2.49 8.67
C ASN A 388 -24.24 -3.15 9.75
N ALA A 389 -24.22 -2.64 10.97
CA ALA A 389 -23.34 -3.09 12.06
C ALA A 389 -23.41 -4.60 12.39
N ALA A 390 -24.50 -5.27 12.00
CA ALA A 390 -24.66 -6.72 12.17
C ALA A 390 -24.05 -7.54 11.02
N MET A 391 -23.77 -6.94 9.88
CA MET A 391 -23.40 -7.65 8.66
C MET A 391 -21.97 -7.36 8.18
N VAL A 392 -21.45 -6.15 8.40
CA VAL A 392 -20.13 -5.75 7.92
C VAL A 392 -19.30 -5.22 9.07
N SER A 393 -18.23 -5.91 9.35
CA SER A 393 -17.26 -5.45 10.34
C SER A 393 -16.22 -4.58 9.64
N THR A 394 -16.33 -3.27 9.85
CA THR A 394 -15.39 -2.30 9.30
C THR A 394 -14.12 -2.29 10.13
N LEU A 395 -12.96 -2.29 9.47
CA LEU A 395 -11.68 -2.07 10.13
C LEU A 395 -11.72 -0.68 10.81
N LYS A 396 -11.43 -0.66 12.11
CA LYS A 396 -11.36 0.56 12.92
C LYS A 396 -9.97 1.14 12.92
N SER A 397 -8.98 0.31 13.17
CA SER A 397 -7.59 0.74 13.21
C SER A 397 -6.62 -0.40 12.98
N GLN A 398 -5.47 -0.04 12.46
CA GLN A 398 -4.28 -0.87 12.41
C GLN A 398 -3.13 -0.12 13.08
N THR A 399 -2.47 -0.79 14.01
CA THR A 399 -1.34 -0.26 14.76
C THR A 399 -0.17 -1.17 14.55
N GLY A 400 0.99 -0.61 14.24
CA GLY A 400 2.22 -1.37 14.02
C GLY A 400 3.37 -0.90 14.86
N ILE A 401 4.20 -1.86 15.26
CA ILE A 401 5.53 -1.64 15.80
C ILE A 401 6.47 -2.46 14.92
N THR A 402 7.50 -1.81 14.42
CA THR A 402 8.50 -2.44 13.55
C THR A 402 9.89 -2.17 14.08
N ALA A 403 10.76 -3.15 14.01
CA ALA A 403 12.19 -3.01 14.29
C ALA A 403 13.00 -3.72 13.23
N ALA A 404 14.16 -3.19 12.88
CA ALA A 404 15.03 -3.78 11.87
C ALA A 404 16.49 -3.60 12.24
N LEU A 405 17.29 -4.58 11.84
CA LEU A 405 18.75 -4.56 11.91
C LEU A 405 19.28 -4.89 10.52
N VAL A 406 20.11 -4.00 9.98
CA VAL A 406 20.73 -4.17 8.67
C VAL A 406 22.24 -4.15 8.83
N TYR A 407 22.90 -5.21 8.36
CA TYR A 407 24.34 -5.26 8.29
C TYR A 407 24.81 -5.02 6.84
N HIS A 408 25.50 -3.93 6.61
CA HIS A 408 26.09 -3.57 5.33
C HIS A 408 27.44 -4.28 5.17
N MET A 409 27.45 -5.42 4.49
CA MET A 409 28.69 -6.14 4.20
C MET A 409 29.58 -5.33 3.25
N ASN A 410 28.97 -4.66 2.29
CA ASN A 410 29.57 -3.68 1.38
C ASN A 410 28.46 -2.81 0.78
N GLU A 411 28.78 -1.97 -0.20
CA GLU A 411 27.82 -1.06 -0.86
C GLU A 411 26.67 -1.78 -1.59
N SER A 412 26.86 -3.03 -1.98
CA SER A 412 25.90 -3.80 -2.77
C SER A 412 25.21 -4.92 -2.01
N LEU A 413 25.81 -5.47 -0.93
CA LEU A 413 25.28 -6.63 -0.21
C LEU A 413 24.93 -6.26 1.23
N HIS A 414 23.69 -6.49 1.59
CA HIS A 414 23.12 -6.25 2.92
C HIS A 414 22.51 -7.53 3.48
N LEU A 415 22.70 -7.76 4.79
CA LEU A 415 21.98 -8.79 5.53
C LEU A 415 20.97 -8.11 6.43
N ASP A 416 19.76 -8.62 6.44
CA ASP A 416 18.60 -7.98 7.04
C ASP A 416 17.93 -8.92 8.03
N LEU A 417 17.56 -8.38 9.20
CA LEU A 417 16.70 -9.01 10.19
C LEU A 417 15.64 -7.99 10.61
N ASP A 418 14.39 -8.30 10.41
CA ASP A 418 13.30 -7.43 10.84
C ASP A 418 12.21 -8.16 11.64
N PHE A 419 11.49 -7.38 12.42
CA PHE A 419 10.32 -7.78 13.19
C PHE A 419 9.20 -6.78 13.00
N ILE A 420 8.00 -7.28 12.71
CA ILE A 420 6.78 -6.49 12.60
C ILE A 420 5.73 -7.06 13.53
N ASN A 421 5.15 -6.23 14.39
CA ASN A 421 3.94 -6.54 15.15
C ASN A 421 2.80 -5.67 14.62
N GLY A 422 1.75 -6.31 14.11
CA GLY A 422 0.54 -5.67 13.62
C GLY A 422 -0.66 -5.99 14.52
N ALA A 423 -1.36 -4.98 15.01
CA ALA A 423 -2.60 -5.12 15.76
C ALA A 423 -3.73 -4.44 15.00
N TYR A 424 -4.74 -5.21 14.65
CA TYR A 424 -5.92 -4.78 13.90
C TYR A 424 -7.14 -4.84 14.79
N LYS A 425 -8.01 -3.85 14.69
CA LYS A 425 -9.27 -3.77 15.43
C LYS A 425 -10.40 -3.41 14.51
N TRP A 426 -11.55 -4.05 14.71
CA TRP A 426 -12.79 -3.78 13.99
C TRP A 426 -13.80 -3.09 14.90
N TYR A 427 -14.78 -2.42 14.32
CA TYR A 427 -15.80 -1.71 15.10
C TYR A 427 -16.77 -2.64 15.83
N ASN A 428 -16.88 -3.90 15.43
CA ASN A 428 -17.65 -4.92 16.14
C ASN A 428 -16.93 -5.49 17.39
N GLY A 429 -15.74 -4.97 17.72
CA GLY A 429 -14.95 -5.41 18.87
C GLY A 429 -13.96 -6.54 18.59
N GLU A 430 -13.98 -7.13 17.40
CA GLU A 430 -13.00 -8.14 17.01
C GLU A 430 -11.60 -7.54 16.89
N SER A 431 -10.60 -8.37 17.08
CA SER A 431 -9.20 -7.98 16.95
C SER A 431 -8.35 -9.10 16.36
N GLU A 432 -7.25 -8.72 15.75
CA GLU A 432 -6.23 -9.61 15.22
C GLU A 432 -4.86 -9.09 15.65
N LYS A 433 -3.96 -10.00 16.01
CA LYS A 433 -2.57 -9.68 16.35
C LYS A 433 -1.65 -10.62 15.59
N LEU A 434 -0.85 -10.05 14.74
CA LEU A 434 0.07 -10.79 13.89
C LEU A 434 1.50 -10.30 14.13
N ASN A 435 2.42 -11.24 14.11
CA ASN A 435 3.85 -10.98 14.19
C ASN A 435 4.53 -11.58 12.98
N LEU A 436 5.56 -10.92 12.51
CA LEU A 436 6.37 -11.36 11.40
C LEU A 436 7.85 -11.17 11.75
N ILE A 437 8.65 -12.20 11.56
CA ILE A 437 10.10 -12.13 11.62
C ILE A 437 10.63 -12.46 10.24
N ASN A 438 11.49 -11.62 9.70
CA ASN A 438 12.16 -11.85 8.43
C ASN A 438 13.67 -11.82 8.65
N ALA A 439 14.36 -12.75 8.01
CA ALA A 439 15.82 -12.75 7.93
C ALA A 439 16.22 -13.03 6.48
N GLY A 440 17.10 -12.25 5.93
CA GLY A 440 17.46 -12.39 4.53
C GLY A 440 18.67 -11.60 4.09
N ALA A 441 18.84 -11.55 2.79
CA ALA A 441 19.89 -10.80 2.12
C ALA A 441 19.34 -10.05 0.91
N THR A 442 19.92 -8.89 0.66
CA THR A 442 19.60 -8.04 -0.49
C THR A 442 20.88 -7.67 -1.21
N VAL A 443 20.87 -7.84 -2.54
CA VAL A 443 21.94 -7.35 -3.42
C VAL A 443 21.38 -6.23 -4.28
N THR A 444 22.11 -5.11 -4.35
CA THR A 444 21.83 -3.98 -5.25
C THR A 444 22.96 -3.79 -6.25
N PHE A 445 22.68 -3.45 -7.49
CA PHE A 445 23.66 -3.28 -8.57
C PHE A 445 23.26 -2.20 -9.58
#